data_c31c9dc77f29939225067f401367efd5
#
_entry.id   c31c9dc77f29939225067f401367efd5
#
_cell.length_a   1.000
_cell.length_b   1.000
_cell.length_c   1.000
_cell.angle_alpha   90.00
_cell.angle_beta   90.00
_cell.angle_gamma   90.00
#
_symmetry.space_group_name_H-M   'P 1'
#
loop_
_entity.id
_entity.type
_entity.pdbx_description
1 polymer ?
#
loop_
_entity_poly.entity_id
_entity_poly.type
_entity_poly.pdbx_seq_one_letter_code
_entity_poly.pdbx_strand_id
1 'polypeptide(L)'
;KKQQMEATMADLKMNNEIISAISKMYWIIYRMDLIHDTYEEISSKEFMHRLTGRSGKISVQFTKARERFIAPEFQERMREFLDASTLAERLKNREEVSTEYRAITGVWHQARFIVKLRNEAGEVTNVLYVARDINDQKISELESREELRRTAQEAEKANLAKTDFLRRMSHDV
;
A
#
# COMPACT_ATOMS: atom_id res chain seq x y z
N LYS A 1 -23.76 -17.97 33.69
CA LYS A 1 -24.24 -17.60 32.35
C LYS A 1 -24.25 -16.07 32.11
N LYS A 2 -24.75 -15.28 33.07
CA LYS A 2 -24.81 -13.83 32.93
C LYS A 2 -23.41 -13.20 32.83
N GLN A 3 -22.43 -13.66 33.62
CA GLN A 3 -21.05 -13.16 33.59
C GLN A 3 -20.32 -13.48 32.28
N GLN A 4 -20.59 -14.68 31.69
CA GLN A 4 -20.03 -15.04 30.37
C GLN A 4 -20.62 -14.18 29.25
N MET A 5 -21.90 -13.87 29.29
CA MET A 5 -22.55 -12.99 28.32
C MET A 5 -22.00 -11.57 28.39
N GLU A 6 -21.81 -11.04 29.60
CA GLU A 6 -21.25 -9.70 29.81
C GLU A 6 -19.80 -9.63 29.33
N ALA A 7 -18.97 -10.65 29.61
CA ALA A 7 -17.59 -10.73 29.10
C ALA A 7 -17.55 -10.81 27.58
N THR A 8 -18.43 -11.61 26.96
CA THR A 8 -18.52 -11.73 25.49
C THR A 8 -18.97 -10.41 24.85
N MET A 9 -19.93 -9.72 25.44
CA MET A 9 -20.36 -8.41 24.96
C MET A 9 -19.27 -7.35 25.08
N ALA A 10 -18.49 -7.36 26.16
CA ALA A 10 -17.35 -6.47 26.35
C ALA A 10 -16.26 -6.72 25.30
N ASP A 11 -15.96 -7.99 25.00
CA ASP A 11 -15.00 -8.37 23.97
C ASP A 11 -15.45 -7.95 22.57
N LEU A 12 -16.75 -8.14 22.24
CA LEU A 12 -17.32 -7.69 20.97
C LEU A 12 -17.27 -6.17 20.81
N LYS A 13 -17.57 -5.44 21.88
CA LYS A 13 -17.49 -3.98 21.90
C LYS A 13 -16.05 -3.51 21.67
N MET A 14 -15.08 -4.11 22.35
CA MET A 14 -13.66 -3.78 22.19
C MET A 14 -13.19 -4.08 20.78
N ASN A 15 -13.56 -5.23 20.20
CA ASN A 15 -13.22 -5.58 18.83
C ASN A 15 -13.82 -4.59 17.83
N ASN A 16 -15.05 -4.15 18.02
CA ASN A 16 -15.70 -3.15 17.19
C ASN A 16 -15.00 -1.79 17.28
N GLU A 17 -14.56 -1.39 18.45
CA GLU A 17 -13.80 -0.15 18.66
C GLU A 17 -12.45 -0.19 17.94
N ILE A 18 -11.74 -1.32 18.00
CA ILE A 18 -10.48 -1.55 17.31
C ILE A 18 -10.68 -1.49 15.80
N ILE A 19 -11.68 -2.20 15.26
CA ILE A 19 -12.02 -2.20 13.83
C ILE A 19 -12.37 -0.78 13.37
N SER A 20 -13.15 -0.04 14.14
CA SER A 20 -13.50 1.35 13.83
C SER A 20 -12.27 2.26 13.78
N ALA A 21 -11.34 2.10 14.73
CA ALA A 21 -10.11 2.87 14.76
C ALA A 21 -9.21 2.56 13.56
N ILE A 22 -9.03 1.28 13.23
CA ILE A 22 -8.23 0.82 12.09
C ILE A 22 -8.86 1.28 10.77
N SER A 23 -10.19 1.23 10.67
CA SER A 23 -10.93 1.65 9.48
C SER A 23 -10.75 3.13 9.15
N LYS A 24 -10.42 3.95 10.14
CA LYS A 24 -10.08 5.37 9.91
C LYS A 24 -8.73 5.55 9.25
N MET A 25 -7.81 4.62 9.46
CA MET A 25 -6.45 4.65 8.92
C MET A 25 -6.38 4.13 7.48
N TYR A 26 -7.31 3.29 7.08
CA TYR A 26 -7.31 2.64 5.78
C TYR A 26 -8.50 3.08 4.93
N TRP A 27 -8.27 3.21 3.64
CA TRP A 27 -9.31 3.48 2.65
C TRP A 27 -10.15 2.24 2.37
N ILE A 28 -9.47 1.09 2.35
CA ILE A 28 -10.04 -0.19 1.96
C ILE A 28 -9.48 -1.24 2.90
N ILE A 29 -10.34 -2.12 3.38
CA ILE A 29 -9.98 -3.36 4.04
C ILE A 29 -10.89 -4.45 3.46
N TYR A 30 -10.33 -5.35 2.67
CA TYR A 30 -11.03 -6.49 2.09
C TYR A 30 -10.45 -7.79 2.60
N ARG A 31 -11.33 -8.73 2.91
CA ARG A 31 -10.99 -10.11 3.20
C ARG A 31 -11.15 -10.91 1.90
N MET A 32 -10.11 -11.61 1.49
CA MET A 32 -10.06 -12.33 0.22
C MET A 32 -9.86 -13.81 0.41
N ASP A 33 -10.58 -14.58 -0.39
CA ASP A 33 -10.42 -16.02 -0.55
C ASP A 33 -9.80 -16.26 -1.93
N LEU A 34 -8.55 -16.69 -1.95
CA LEU A 34 -7.80 -16.90 -3.19
C LEU A 34 -8.21 -18.17 -3.93
N ILE A 35 -8.75 -19.15 -3.21
CA ILE A 35 -9.18 -20.40 -3.79
C ILE A 35 -10.46 -20.23 -4.60
N HIS A 36 -11.40 -19.43 -4.08
CA HIS A 36 -12.70 -19.19 -4.70
C HIS A 36 -12.75 -17.89 -5.53
N ASP A 37 -11.64 -17.14 -5.57
CA ASP A 37 -11.58 -15.84 -6.26
C ASP A 37 -12.65 -14.85 -5.77
N THR A 38 -12.87 -14.80 -4.46
CA THR A 38 -13.89 -13.95 -3.85
C THR A 38 -13.31 -13.00 -2.82
N TYR A 39 -13.97 -11.86 -2.65
CA TYR A 39 -13.64 -10.93 -1.59
C TYR A 39 -14.89 -10.44 -0.87
N GLU A 40 -14.67 -9.95 0.34
CA GLU A 40 -15.68 -9.39 1.20
C GLU A 40 -15.16 -8.10 1.82
N GLU A 41 -15.95 -7.04 1.75
CA GLU A 41 -15.60 -5.76 2.34
C GLU A 41 -15.73 -5.82 3.87
N ILE A 42 -14.65 -5.49 4.57
CA ILE A 42 -14.68 -5.22 6.00
C ILE A 42 -14.95 -3.73 6.21
N SER A 43 -14.26 -2.89 5.45
CA SER A 43 -14.42 -1.43 5.46
C SER A 43 -13.95 -0.84 4.14
N SER A 44 -14.65 0.18 3.64
CA SER A 44 -14.17 0.97 2.51
C SER A 44 -14.76 2.38 2.54
N LYS A 45 -14.11 3.30 1.85
CA LYS A 45 -14.67 4.63 1.59
C LYS A 45 -15.82 4.51 0.60
N GLU A 46 -16.82 5.38 0.73
CA GLU A 46 -18.05 5.32 -0.04
C GLU A 46 -17.81 5.24 -1.56
N PHE A 47 -16.83 5.98 -2.07
CA PHE A 47 -16.46 5.93 -3.47
C PHE A 47 -16.04 4.53 -3.91
N MET A 48 -15.18 3.87 -3.14
CA MET A 48 -14.73 2.50 -3.44
C MET A 48 -15.86 1.50 -3.25
N HIS A 49 -16.69 1.69 -2.25
CA HIS A 49 -17.87 0.88 -2.04
C HIS A 49 -18.80 0.88 -3.25
N ARG A 50 -19.02 2.04 -3.86
CA ARG A 50 -19.81 2.15 -5.10
C ARG A 50 -19.13 1.49 -6.30
N LEU A 51 -17.81 1.50 -6.33
CA LEU A 51 -17.04 0.96 -7.44
C LEU A 51 -16.95 -0.57 -7.41
N THR A 52 -16.66 -1.13 -6.24
CA THR A 52 -16.37 -2.57 -6.08
C THR A 52 -17.50 -3.36 -5.40
N GLY A 53 -18.41 -2.69 -4.68
CA GLY A 53 -19.45 -3.35 -3.91
C GLY A 53 -18.91 -4.04 -2.66
N ARG A 54 -19.81 -4.68 -1.90
CA ARG A 54 -19.48 -5.35 -0.63
C ARG A 54 -18.81 -6.70 -0.79
N SER A 55 -19.02 -7.34 -1.93
CA SER A 55 -18.47 -8.65 -2.24
C SER A 55 -18.45 -8.85 -3.74
N GLY A 56 -17.70 -9.83 -4.20
CA GLY A 56 -17.62 -10.17 -5.60
C GLY A 56 -16.42 -11.03 -5.92
N LYS A 57 -16.12 -11.12 -7.21
CA LYS A 57 -14.94 -11.80 -7.71
C LYS A 57 -13.75 -10.86 -7.73
N ILE A 58 -12.62 -11.30 -7.16
CA ILE A 58 -11.38 -10.53 -7.11
C ILE A 58 -10.93 -10.17 -8.54
N SER A 59 -10.84 -11.17 -9.42
CA SER A 59 -10.37 -11.01 -10.80
C SER A 59 -11.17 -9.99 -11.60
N VAL A 60 -12.47 -9.92 -11.39
CA VAL A 60 -13.37 -9.00 -12.11
C VAL A 60 -13.32 -7.59 -11.51
N GLN A 61 -13.55 -7.49 -10.21
CA GLN A 61 -13.74 -6.18 -9.57
C GLN A 61 -12.42 -5.42 -9.41
N PHE A 62 -11.32 -6.12 -9.19
CA PHE A 62 -10.01 -5.49 -9.07
C PHE A 62 -9.49 -4.97 -10.40
N THR A 63 -9.78 -5.65 -11.50
CA THR A 63 -9.50 -5.14 -12.84
C THR A 63 -10.26 -3.85 -13.10
N LYS A 64 -11.55 -3.85 -12.80
CA LYS A 64 -12.41 -2.69 -12.95
C LYS A 64 -11.99 -1.50 -12.10
N ALA A 65 -11.63 -1.77 -10.84
CA ALA A 65 -11.14 -0.74 -9.93
C ALA A 65 -9.79 -0.16 -10.40
N ARG A 66 -8.87 -1.02 -10.83
CA ARG A 66 -7.59 -0.60 -11.37
C ARG A 66 -7.74 0.35 -12.55
N GLU A 67 -8.55 -0.04 -13.52
CA GLU A 67 -8.77 0.76 -14.74
C GLU A 67 -9.38 2.14 -14.47
N ARG A 68 -10.22 2.25 -13.44
CA ARG A 68 -10.93 3.48 -13.12
C ARG A 68 -10.23 4.38 -12.12
N PHE A 69 -9.39 3.82 -11.27
CA PHE A 69 -8.87 4.55 -10.11
C PHE A 69 -7.36 4.84 -10.20
N ILE A 70 -6.60 3.99 -10.86
CA ILE A 70 -5.14 4.07 -10.84
C ILE A 70 -4.62 4.89 -12.03
N ALA A 71 -3.66 5.77 -11.77
CA ALA A 71 -3.04 6.61 -12.79
C ALA A 71 -2.38 5.78 -13.89
N PRO A 72 -2.37 6.27 -15.15
CA PRO A 72 -1.86 5.51 -16.31
C PRO A 72 -0.45 4.96 -16.13
N GLU A 73 0.46 5.72 -15.54
CA GLU A 73 1.86 5.33 -15.33
C GLU A 73 2.02 4.16 -14.35
N PHE A 74 1.01 3.85 -13.55
CA PHE A 74 1.01 2.74 -12.59
C PHE A 74 0.18 1.54 -13.03
N GLN A 75 -0.47 1.60 -14.18
CA GLN A 75 -1.38 0.54 -14.63
C GLN A 75 -0.70 -0.82 -14.76
N GLU A 76 0.47 -0.90 -15.38
CA GLU A 76 1.19 -2.16 -15.55
C GLU A 76 1.66 -2.74 -14.22
N ARG A 77 2.28 -1.92 -13.40
CA ARG A 77 2.74 -2.29 -12.07
C ARG A 77 1.59 -2.83 -11.20
N MET A 78 0.45 -2.17 -11.25
CA MET A 78 -0.70 -2.56 -10.46
C MET A 78 -1.45 -3.75 -11.04
N ARG A 79 -1.38 -3.98 -12.34
CA ARG A 79 -1.89 -5.20 -12.96
C ARG A 79 -1.18 -6.42 -12.37
N GLU A 80 0.14 -6.38 -12.31
CA GLU A 80 0.95 -7.45 -11.74
C GLU A 80 0.71 -7.60 -10.23
N PHE A 81 0.66 -6.48 -9.51
CA PHE A 81 0.48 -6.49 -8.06
C PHE A 81 -0.89 -7.06 -7.66
N LEU A 82 -1.96 -6.67 -8.36
CA LEU A 82 -3.34 -7.07 -8.03
C LEU A 82 -3.74 -8.43 -8.63
N ASP A 83 -2.85 -9.11 -9.32
CA ASP A 83 -3.12 -10.43 -9.88
C ASP A 83 -3.19 -11.48 -8.79
N ALA A 84 -4.41 -11.85 -8.41
CA ALA A 84 -4.67 -12.83 -7.35
C ALA A 84 -4.12 -14.23 -7.69
N SER A 85 -4.00 -14.58 -8.97
CA SER A 85 -3.51 -15.89 -9.40
C SER A 85 -2.04 -16.12 -9.06
N THR A 86 -1.24 -15.06 -8.92
CA THR A 86 0.18 -15.13 -8.57
C THR A 86 0.45 -14.89 -7.09
N LEU A 87 -0.56 -14.51 -6.33
CA LEU A 87 -0.40 -13.98 -4.98
C LEU A 87 0.07 -15.05 -3.99
N ALA A 88 -0.47 -16.27 -4.08
CA ALA A 88 -0.05 -17.38 -3.22
C ALA A 88 1.44 -17.70 -3.38
N GLU A 89 1.96 -17.67 -4.60
CA GLU A 89 3.39 -17.91 -4.86
C GLU A 89 4.25 -16.75 -4.34
N ARG A 90 3.81 -15.50 -4.56
CA ARG A 90 4.52 -14.31 -4.07
C ARG A 90 4.59 -14.24 -2.54
N LEU A 91 3.61 -14.81 -1.85
CA LEU A 91 3.51 -14.83 -0.39
C LEU A 91 4.01 -16.15 0.23
N LYS A 92 4.60 -17.04 -0.55
CA LYS A 92 5.02 -18.37 -0.08
C LYS A 92 5.95 -18.30 1.13
N ASN A 93 6.92 -17.40 1.12
CA ASN A 93 7.90 -17.22 2.20
C ASN A 93 7.82 -15.82 2.85
N ARG A 94 6.68 -15.15 2.72
CA ARG A 94 6.47 -13.78 3.21
C ARG A 94 5.11 -13.67 3.87
N GLU A 95 5.02 -12.80 4.85
CA GLU A 95 3.75 -12.50 5.51
C GLU A 95 2.98 -11.37 4.82
N GLU A 96 3.68 -10.54 4.04
CA GLU A 96 3.06 -9.44 3.31
C GLU A 96 3.82 -9.07 2.05
N VAL A 97 3.11 -8.46 1.12
CA VAL A 97 3.67 -7.72 -0.02
C VAL A 97 2.98 -6.38 -0.13
N SER A 98 3.72 -5.34 -0.48
CA SER A 98 3.17 -3.99 -0.60
C SER A 98 3.71 -3.27 -1.83
N THR A 99 2.97 -2.27 -2.27
CA THR A 99 3.40 -1.35 -3.33
C THR A 99 2.77 0.02 -3.13
N GLU A 100 3.43 1.03 -3.68
CA GLU A 100 2.90 2.38 -3.73
C GLU A 100 2.46 2.71 -5.14
N TYR A 101 1.38 3.47 -5.25
CA TYR A 101 0.85 3.91 -6.54
C TYR A 101 0.16 5.27 -6.39
N ARG A 102 -0.04 5.92 -7.51
CA ARG A 102 -0.79 7.17 -7.57
C ARG A 102 -2.16 6.92 -8.21
N ALA A 103 -3.19 7.47 -7.58
CA ALA A 103 -4.54 7.48 -8.15
C ALA A 103 -4.64 8.50 -9.29
N ILE A 104 -5.67 8.40 -10.11
CA ILE A 104 -5.95 9.38 -11.18
C ILE A 104 -6.17 10.81 -10.64
N THR A 105 -6.54 10.93 -9.37
CA THR A 105 -6.67 12.21 -8.66
C THR A 105 -5.33 12.84 -8.30
N GLY A 106 -4.22 12.12 -8.48
CA GLY A 106 -2.88 12.55 -8.09
C GLY A 106 -2.47 12.15 -6.68
N VAL A 107 -3.37 11.59 -5.89
CA VAL A 107 -3.12 11.19 -4.49
C VAL A 107 -2.34 9.89 -4.45
N TRP A 108 -1.29 9.85 -3.61
CA TRP A 108 -0.50 8.65 -3.38
C TRP A 108 -1.15 7.71 -2.38
N HIS A 109 -1.12 6.43 -2.71
CA HIS A 109 -1.65 5.34 -1.88
C HIS A 109 -0.62 4.24 -1.72
N GLN A 110 -0.75 3.48 -0.64
CA GLN A 110 -0.04 2.23 -0.43
C GLN A 110 -1.05 1.09 -0.38
N ALA A 111 -0.86 0.09 -1.21
CA ALA A 111 -1.63 -1.15 -1.18
C ALA A 111 -0.78 -2.27 -0.57
N ARG A 112 -1.44 -3.15 0.17
CA ARG A 112 -0.77 -4.24 0.87
C ARG A 112 -1.64 -5.48 0.89
N PHE A 113 -1.05 -6.64 0.60
CA PHE A 113 -1.64 -7.94 0.86
C PHE A 113 -0.97 -8.56 2.07
N ILE A 114 -1.74 -8.99 3.04
CA ILE A 114 -1.28 -9.57 4.30
C ILE A 114 -1.84 -10.98 4.41
N VAL A 115 -0.98 -11.97 4.67
CA VAL A 115 -1.41 -13.36 4.84
C VAL A 115 -2.33 -13.47 6.04
N LYS A 116 -3.49 -14.11 5.84
CA LYS A 116 -4.46 -14.38 6.90
C LYS A 116 -4.50 -15.87 7.28
N LEU A 117 -4.57 -16.73 6.29
CA LEU A 117 -4.63 -18.17 6.48
C LEU A 117 -3.74 -18.91 5.49
N ARG A 118 -3.13 -19.99 5.98
CA ARG A 118 -2.44 -21.00 5.18
C ARG A 118 -3.09 -22.35 5.40
N ASN A 119 -3.08 -23.20 4.38
CA ASN A 119 -3.54 -24.57 4.53
C ASN A 119 -2.46 -25.44 5.22
N GLU A 120 -2.74 -26.73 5.38
CA GLU A 120 -1.81 -27.69 6.02
C GLU A 120 -0.48 -27.80 5.28
N ALA A 121 -0.48 -27.61 3.96
CA ALA A 121 0.74 -27.59 3.13
C ALA A 121 1.52 -26.27 3.21
N GLY A 122 1.04 -25.28 3.97
CA GLY A 122 1.67 -23.97 4.09
C GLY A 122 1.34 -22.99 2.96
N GLU A 123 0.44 -23.38 2.05
CA GLU A 123 0.00 -22.50 0.95
C GLU A 123 -0.98 -21.44 1.45
N VAL A 124 -0.82 -20.20 0.95
CA VAL A 124 -1.71 -19.10 1.31
C VAL A 124 -3.06 -19.27 0.65
N THR A 125 -4.10 -19.31 1.44
CA THR A 125 -5.50 -19.46 0.97
C THR A 125 -6.31 -18.19 1.13
N ASN A 126 -6.03 -17.40 2.17
CA ASN A 126 -6.77 -16.18 2.48
C ASN A 126 -5.80 -15.05 2.83
N VAL A 127 -6.13 -13.88 2.35
CA VAL A 127 -5.35 -12.65 2.61
C VAL A 127 -6.28 -11.51 2.98
N LEU A 128 -5.72 -10.50 3.63
CA LEU A 128 -6.33 -9.18 3.75
C LEU A 128 -5.70 -8.28 2.70
N TYR A 129 -6.52 -7.55 1.98
CA TYR A 129 -6.09 -6.43 1.14
C TYR A 129 -6.41 -5.14 1.85
N VAL A 130 -5.41 -4.30 2.03
CA VAL A 130 -5.58 -2.99 2.65
C VAL A 130 -4.95 -1.91 1.78
N ALA A 131 -5.57 -0.74 1.73
CA ALA A 131 -5.01 0.42 1.05
C ALA A 131 -5.20 1.65 1.92
N ARG A 132 -4.20 2.51 1.95
CA ARG A 132 -4.23 3.76 2.70
C ARG A 132 -3.69 4.91 1.89
N ASP A 133 -4.15 6.12 2.21
CA ASP A 133 -3.62 7.36 1.68
C ASP A 133 -2.27 7.64 2.35
N ILE A 134 -1.23 7.83 1.55
CA ILE A 134 0.12 8.19 2.01
C ILE A 134 0.57 9.50 1.40
N ASN A 135 -0.36 10.32 0.92
CA ASN A 135 -0.03 11.51 0.13
C ASN A 135 0.88 12.49 0.89
N ASP A 136 0.54 12.83 2.12
CA ASP A 136 1.34 13.75 2.94
C ASP A 136 2.74 13.20 3.21
N GLN A 137 2.81 11.91 3.58
CA GLN A 137 4.08 11.21 3.78
C GLN A 137 4.92 11.20 2.50
N LYS A 138 4.30 10.92 1.35
CA LYS A 138 4.97 10.82 0.05
C LYS A 138 5.50 12.18 -0.41
N ILE A 139 4.71 13.23 -0.28
CA ILE A 139 5.13 14.59 -0.62
C ILE A 139 6.31 15.01 0.24
N SER A 140 6.25 14.78 1.55
CA SER A 140 7.36 15.09 2.47
C SER A 140 8.64 14.33 2.10
N GLU A 141 8.52 13.05 1.76
CA GLU A 141 9.64 12.21 1.31
C GLU A 141 10.27 12.74 0.02
N LEU A 142 9.43 13.09 -0.97
CA LEU A 142 9.90 13.62 -2.25
C LEU A 142 10.57 15.01 -2.09
N GLU A 143 10.04 15.86 -1.24
CA GLU A 143 10.64 17.18 -0.92
C GLU A 143 11.99 17.00 -0.24
N SER A 144 12.09 16.12 0.75
CA SER A 144 13.36 15.81 1.42
C SER A 144 14.41 15.26 0.46
N ARG A 145 14.00 14.40 -0.45
CA ARG A 145 14.89 13.82 -1.47
C ARG A 145 15.38 14.90 -2.43
N GLU A 146 14.52 15.81 -2.87
CA GLU A 146 14.89 16.92 -3.75
C GLU A 146 15.83 17.90 -3.05
N GLU A 147 15.61 18.18 -1.77
CA GLU A 147 16.50 19.03 -0.98
C GLU A 147 17.89 18.40 -0.83
N LEU A 148 17.96 17.09 -0.54
CA LEU A 148 19.24 16.36 -0.48
C LEU A 148 19.96 16.37 -1.83
N ARG A 149 19.24 16.18 -2.93
CA ARG A 149 19.79 16.25 -4.28
C ARG A 149 20.38 17.63 -4.57
N ARG A 150 19.65 18.69 -4.22
CA ARG A 150 20.09 20.07 -4.40
C ARG A 150 21.34 20.38 -3.58
N THR A 151 21.35 19.98 -2.31
CA THR A 151 22.50 20.12 -1.42
C THR A 151 23.72 19.39 -1.96
N ALA A 152 23.56 18.16 -2.46
CA ALA A 152 24.62 17.38 -3.07
C ALA A 152 25.21 18.07 -4.32
N GLN A 153 24.34 18.62 -5.18
CA GLN A 153 24.77 19.38 -6.37
C GLN A 153 25.55 20.64 -6.00
N GLU A 154 25.09 21.38 -5.01
CA GLU A 154 25.80 22.57 -4.53
C GLU A 154 27.16 22.23 -3.93
N ALA A 155 27.25 21.14 -3.15
CA ALA A 155 28.51 20.66 -2.61
C ALA A 155 29.48 20.22 -3.72
N GLU A 156 29.00 19.56 -4.77
CA GLU A 156 29.79 19.16 -5.92
C GLU A 156 30.32 20.37 -6.68
N LYS A 157 29.49 21.37 -6.94
CA LYS A 157 29.91 22.63 -7.58
C LYS A 157 30.97 23.34 -6.76
N ALA A 158 30.79 23.44 -5.46
CA ALA A 158 31.75 24.08 -4.57
C ALA A 158 33.09 23.31 -4.58
N ASN A 159 33.05 22.00 -4.59
CA ASN A 159 34.22 21.15 -4.64
C ASN A 159 34.98 21.28 -5.98
N LEU A 160 34.26 21.32 -7.10
CA LEU A 160 34.85 21.55 -8.43
C LEU A 160 35.49 22.93 -8.53
N ALA A 161 34.81 23.96 -8.03
CA ALA A 161 35.36 25.32 -7.99
C ALA A 161 36.63 25.40 -7.15
N LYS A 162 36.66 24.73 -6.01
CA LYS A 162 37.86 24.64 -5.16
C LYS A 162 39.01 23.90 -5.86
N THR A 163 38.73 22.81 -6.51
CA THR A 163 39.74 22.04 -7.27
C THR A 163 40.31 22.88 -8.40
N ASP A 164 39.47 23.59 -9.15
CA ASP A 164 39.86 24.45 -10.25
C ASP A 164 40.71 25.62 -9.76
N PHE A 165 40.34 26.24 -8.65
CA PHE A 165 41.09 27.29 -7.99
C PHE A 165 42.49 26.81 -7.56
N LEU A 166 42.59 25.66 -6.92
CA LEU A 166 43.86 25.05 -6.50
C LEU A 166 44.74 24.71 -7.69
N ARG A 167 44.17 24.22 -8.80
CA ARG A 167 44.87 23.95 -10.04
C ARG A 167 45.50 25.23 -10.63
N ARG A 168 44.72 26.32 -10.68
CA ARG A 168 45.21 27.63 -11.16
C ARG A 168 46.31 28.17 -10.28
N MET A 169 46.19 28.11 -8.97
CA MET A 169 47.21 28.51 -8.04
C MET A 169 48.51 27.70 -8.21
N SER A 170 48.38 26.39 -8.38
CA SER A 170 49.53 25.52 -8.61
C SER A 170 50.22 25.80 -9.95
N HIS A 171 49.51 26.25 -10.96
CA HIS A 171 50.02 26.57 -12.30
C HIS A 171 50.74 27.91 -12.36
N ASP A 172 50.32 28.90 -11.55
CA ASP A 172 50.86 30.26 -11.51
C ASP A 172 52.12 30.35 -10.62
N VAL A 173 52.50 29.29 -9.96
CA VAL A 173 53.75 29.21 -9.20
C VAL A 173 54.77 28.43 -10.02
#